data_00aea0665639a81eff7a95262e2c8372
#
_entry.id   00aea0665639a81eff7a95262e2c8372
#
_cell.length_a   1.000
_cell.length_b   1.000
_cell.length_c   1.000
_cell.angle_alpha   90.00
_cell.angle_beta   90.00
_cell.angle_gamma   90.00
#
_symmetry.space_group_name_H-M   'P 1'
#
loop_
_entity.id
_entity.type
_entity.pdbx_description
1 polymer ?
#
loop_
_entity_poly.entity_id
_entity_poly.type
_entity_poly.pdbx_seq_one_letter_code
_entity_poly.pdbx_strand_id
1 'polypeptide(L)'
;MRRSWAFLACFCSVAIVSVAACSSDPAAAPKGEAAVATEAGAVDPGTGDEAGVDPRSDGGAGDASTHDASTESGAPIYDILGTLLSGACGVVQSELTQATPSLENNLLVFVAGETYDRAALSPGGQALFDVANAGGSSVESEVMSFEVLHFCEGAKLLKSETQIAYQPPDDAGANTITDILVEIAGSKVGVSVTRAYHPPGIAYTDADAKKLIEKKLVGINRSSERVLPQDKWVKQILHVLSVDQANTDAIGRVWPTIDPAIRADTIVLVTQTQGGGFVYCHPTPPLGSECQ
;
A
#
# COMPACT_ATOMS: atom_id res chain seq x y z
N MET A 1 44.47 -47.12 -40.32
CA MET A 1 43.08 -46.75 -40.58
C MET A 1 42.81 -45.38 -39.97
N ARG A 2 42.84 -44.34 -40.76
CA ARG A 2 42.60 -42.96 -40.29
C ARG A 2 41.19 -42.56 -40.73
N ARG A 3 40.32 -42.16 -39.79
CA ARG A 3 38.99 -41.62 -40.09
C ARG A 3 39.02 -40.12 -39.90
N SER A 4 38.89 -39.39 -41.01
CA SER A 4 38.70 -37.94 -41.05
C SER A 4 37.26 -37.61 -40.67
N TRP A 5 37.10 -36.64 -39.79
CA TRP A 5 35.80 -36.04 -39.50
C TRP A 5 35.78 -34.64 -40.11
N ALA A 6 34.86 -34.45 -41.02
CA ALA A 6 34.58 -33.15 -41.62
C ALA A 6 33.60 -32.38 -40.72
N PHE A 7 34.01 -31.20 -40.32
CA PHE A 7 33.12 -30.23 -39.62
C PHE A 7 32.34 -29.45 -40.66
N LEU A 8 31.01 -29.56 -40.58
CA LEU A 8 30.07 -28.78 -41.39
C LEU A 8 29.74 -27.50 -40.56
N ALA A 9 30.21 -26.34 -41.00
CA ALA A 9 29.85 -25.06 -40.42
C ALA A 9 28.52 -24.58 -41.00
N CYS A 10 27.52 -24.44 -40.12
CA CYS A 10 26.23 -23.88 -40.47
C CYS A 10 26.25 -22.38 -40.17
N PHE A 11 26.25 -21.55 -41.22
CA PHE A 11 26.12 -20.09 -41.11
C PHE A 11 24.64 -19.73 -40.92
N CYS A 12 24.26 -19.29 -39.73
CA CYS A 12 22.96 -18.66 -39.49
C CYS A 12 23.07 -17.16 -39.78
N SER A 13 22.42 -16.73 -40.85
CA SER A 13 22.28 -15.30 -41.18
C SER A 13 21.24 -14.67 -40.23
N VAL A 14 21.67 -13.70 -39.44
CA VAL A 14 20.79 -12.88 -38.61
C VAL A 14 20.25 -11.73 -39.46
N ALA A 15 18.96 -11.73 -39.70
CA ALA A 15 18.25 -10.63 -40.34
C ALA A 15 17.96 -9.55 -39.27
N ILE A 16 18.56 -8.36 -39.44
CA ILE A 16 18.27 -7.19 -38.64
C ILE A 16 17.00 -6.55 -39.18
N VAL A 17 15.93 -6.60 -38.39
CA VAL A 17 14.70 -5.84 -38.65
C VAL A 17 14.84 -4.49 -37.97
N SER A 18 15.01 -3.44 -38.76
CA SER A 18 14.99 -2.06 -38.28
C SER A 18 13.54 -1.62 -38.05
N VAL A 19 13.15 -1.37 -36.81
CA VAL A 19 11.88 -0.76 -36.48
C VAL A 19 12.09 0.76 -36.46
N ALA A 20 11.43 1.45 -37.37
CA ALA A 20 11.39 2.91 -37.40
C ALA A 20 10.52 3.42 -36.24
N ALA A 21 11.10 4.24 -35.36
CA ALA A 21 10.41 4.95 -34.32
C ALA A 21 9.65 6.13 -34.95
N CYS A 22 8.32 6.14 -34.82
CA CYS A 22 7.51 7.34 -35.06
C CYS A 22 7.60 8.23 -33.81
N SER A 23 8.30 9.35 -33.94
CA SER A 23 8.21 10.49 -33.01
C SER A 23 6.88 11.19 -33.22
N SER A 24 6.05 11.23 -32.19
CA SER A 24 4.92 12.17 -32.11
C SER A 24 5.27 13.25 -31.09
N ASP A 25 5.38 14.49 -31.58
CA ASP A 25 5.59 15.69 -30.76
C ASP A 25 4.37 15.97 -29.88
N PRO A 26 4.54 16.37 -28.62
CA PRO A 26 3.44 16.85 -27.81
C PRO A 26 3.15 18.32 -28.12
N ALA A 27 1.90 18.61 -28.44
CA ALA A 27 1.38 19.96 -28.64
C ALA A 27 1.46 20.79 -27.35
N ALA A 28 1.91 22.04 -27.50
CA ALA A 28 2.04 23.02 -26.43
C ALA A 28 0.69 23.41 -25.84
N ALA A 29 0.61 23.44 -24.51
CA ALA A 29 -0.52 23.98 -23.76
C ALA A 29 -0.45 25.51 -23.66
N PRO A 30 -1.60 26.22 -23.66
CA PRO A 30 -1.63 27.66 -23.53
C PRO A 30 -1.43 28.14 -22.09
N LYS A 31 -0.62 29.18 -21.93
CA LYS A 31 -0.42 29.91 -20.68
C LYS A 31 -1.68 30.70 -20.32
N GLY A 32 -2.28 30.40 -19.17
CA GLY A 32 -3.31 31.22 -18.53
C GLY A 32 -2.68 32.12 -17.48
N GLU A 33 -2.94 33.43 -17.60
CA GLU A 33 -2.48 34.49 -16.73
C GLU A 33 -3.13 34.46 -15.34
N ALA A 34 -2.34 34.83 -14.35
CA ALA A 34 -2.73 34.98 -12.96
C ALA A 34 -3.58 36.25 -12.76
N ALA A 35 -4.67 36.12 -12.04
CA ALA A 35 -5.38 37.25 -11.43
C ALA A 35 -5.13 37.25 -9.94
N VAL A 36 -4.48 38.31 -9.49
CA VAL A 36 -4.30 38.70 -8.08
C VAL A 36 -5.60 39.28 -7.55
N ALA A 37 -6.08 38.82 -6.42
CA ALA A 37 -7.05 39.57 -5.62
C ALA A 37 -6.63 39.51 -4.16
N THR A 38 -6.17 40.64 -3.70
CA THR A 38 -5.93 41.05 -2.32
C THR A 38 -7.26 41.49 -1.73
N GLU A 39 -7.67 40.97 -0.57
CA GLU A 39 -8.44 41.78 0.38
C GLU A 39 -8.19 41.32 1.82
N ALA A 40 -7.77 42.32 2.61
CA ALA A 40 -7.59 42.28 4.03
C ALA A 40 -8.92 42.52 4.74
N GLY A 41 -9.21 41.78 5.79
CA GLY A 41 -10.31 42.01 6.71
C GLY A 41 -9.91 41.65 8.13
N ALA A 42 -9.48 42.65 8.89
CA ALA A 42 -9.30 42.59 10.34
C ALA A 42 -10.61 42.93 11.03
N VAL A 43 -11.01 42.22 12.08
CA VAL A 43 -11.88 42.63 13.21
C VAL A 43 -11.66 41.66 14.36
N ASP A 44 -11.09 42.09 15.39
CA ASP A 44 -11.37 42.65 16.71
C ASP A 44 -11.81 41.61 17.79
N PRO A 45 -11.19 41.65 18.98
CA PRO A 45 -11.38 40.65 20.06
C PRO A 45 -12.49 41.09 21.03
N GLY A 46 -13.38 40.15 21.36
CA GLY A 46 -14.40 40.28 22.40
C GLY A 46 -14.05 39.55 23.67
N THR A 47 -13.78 40.31 24.71
CA THR A 47 -13.70 39.94 26.14
C THR A 47 -15.08 39.68 26.73
N GLY A 48 -15.14 38.79 27.73
CA GLY A 48 -16.29 38.61 28.64
C GLY A 48 -16.14 37.31 29.44
N ASP A 49 -15.57 37.38 30.55
CA ASP A 49 -16.00 37.40 31.96
C ASP A 49 -16.88 36.21 32.40
N GLU A 50 -16.28 35.47 33.26
CA GLU A 50 -16.44 35.28 34.74
C GLU A 50 -17.66 34.48 35.23
N ALA A 51 -17.35 33.74 36.27
CA ALA A 51 -18.10 33.22 37.43
C ALA A 51 -18.79 31.86 37.16
N GLY A 52 -18.60 30.81 37.94
CA GLY A 52 -18.18 30.72 39.36
C GLY A 52 -18.90 29.52 39.98
N VAL A 53 -18.27 28.92 41.00
CA VAL A 53 -18.88 28.18 42.14
C VAL A 53 -19.18 26.67 41.94
N ASP A 54 -18.29 25.80 42.32
CA ASP A 54 -18.00 25.05 43.55
C ASP A 54 -19.06 24.04 44.08
N PRO A 55 -18.63 23.09 44.90
CA PRO A 55 -18.80 21.65 44.70
C PRO A 55 -19.79 21.04 45.72
N ARG A 56 -20.27 19.83 45.43
CA ARG A 56 -20.74 18.92 46.48
C ARG A 56 -20.42 17.48 46.18
N SER A 57 -19.64 16.94 47.07
CA SER A 57 -19.47 15.53 47.36
C SER A 57 -20.81 14.83 47.61
N ASP A 58 -20.93 13.63 47.12
CA ASP A 58 -21.56 12.58 47.90
C ASP A 58 -21.01 11.21 47.50
N GLY A 59 -20.59 10.48 48.52
CA GLY A 59 -20.05 9.16 48.41
C GLY A 59 -21.12 8.12 48.11
N GLY A 60 -20.79 7.21 47.21
CA GLY A 60 -21.51 5.99 46.95
C GLY A 60 -20.52 4.84 46.85
N ALA A 61 -20.31 4.13 47.96
CA ALA A 61 -19.70 2.82 47.93
C ALA A 61 -20.69 1.86 47.25
N GLY A 62 -20.23 1.27 46.14
CA GLY A 62 -21.03 0.32 45.36
C GLY A 62 -20.13 -0.77 44.78
N ASP A 63 -20.15 -1.89 45.41
CA ASP A 63 -19.92 -3.26 45.00
C ASP A 63 -18.82 -3.52 43.90
N ALA A 64 -17.78 -4.15 44.40
CA ALA A 64 -16.85 -4.92 43.57
C ALA A 64 -17.55 -6.14 43.00
N SER A 65 -18.14 -6.00 41.82
CA SER A 65 -18.54 -7.11 41.02
C SER A 65 -17.29 -7.67 40.35
N THR A 66 -16.81 -8.78 40.83
CA THR A 66 -15.81 -9.62 40.18
C THR A 66 -16.42 -10.15 38.90
N HIS A 67 -16.18 -9.45 37.79
CA HIS A 67 -16.38 -10.05 36.49
C HIS A 67 -15.27 -11.07 36.23
N ASP A 68 -15.64 -12.34 36.34
CA ASP A 68 -14.91 -13.43 35.73
C ASP A 68 -14.55 -13.07 34.29
N ALA A 69 -13.26 -12.86 34.06
CA ALA A 69 -12.71 -12.70 32.72
C ALA A 69 -12.74 -14.07 32.05
N SER A 70 -13.88 -14.43 31.50
CA SER A 70 -13.96 -15.45 30.46
C SER A 70 -13.16 -14.96 29.27
N THR A 71 -11.97 -15.50 29.10
CA THR A 71 -11.13 -15.33 27.92
C THR A 71 -11.85 -16.01 26.74
N GLU A 72 -12.88 -15.38 26.20
CA GLU A 72 -13.30 -15.68 24.84
C GLU A 72 -12.25 -15.06 23.92
N SER A 73 -11.41 -15.91 23.37
CA SER A 73 -10.56 -15.61 22.22
C SER A 73 -11.44 -15.40 20.99
N GLY A 74 -12.28 -14.40 21.03
CA GLY A 74 -12.95 -13.87 19.87
C GLY A 74 -11.97 -13.00 19.13
N ALA A 75 -11.57 -13.39 17.91
CA ALA A 75 -10.86 -12.48 17.01
C ALA A 75 -11.67 -11.17 16.92
N PRO A 76 -11.02 -10.01 17.02
CA PRO A 76 -11.72 -8.74 16.93
C PRO A 76 -12.45 -8.68 15.58
N ILE A 77 -13.78 -8.52 15.64
CA ILE A 77 -14.60 -8.28 14.45
C ILE A 77 -14.39 -6.82 14.10
N TYR A 78 -13.61 -6.57 13.07
CA TYR A 78 -13.43 -5.22 12.53
C TYR A 78 -14.48 -5.00 11.44
N ASP A 79 -15.23 -3.91 11.56
CA ASP A 79 -16.27 -3.51 10.60
C ASP A 79 -15.60 -2.75 9.44
N ILE A 80 -14.88 -3.49 8.60
CA ILE A 80 -14.31 -2.99 7.35
C ILE A 80 -15.03 -3.63 6.17
N LEU A 81 -14.76 -3.14 4.99
CA LEU A 81 -15.11 -3.84 3.76
C LEU A 81 -14.37 -5.18 3.75
N GLY A 82 -15.08 -6.27 3.97
CA GLY A 82 -14.50 -7.58 4.29
C GLY A 82 -14.27 -7.82 5.78
N THR A 83 -13.86 -9.02 6.13
CA THR A 83 -13.59 -9.46 7.51
C THR A 83 -12.17 -10.02 7.59
N LEU A 84 -11.36 -9.47 8.49
CA LEU A 84 -10.05 -10.04 8.81
C LEU A 84 -10.24 -11.25 9.73
N LEU A 85 -9.93 -12.45 9.23
CA LEU A 85 -10.15 -13.70 9.95
C LEU A 85 -8.94 -14.20 10.72
N SER A 86 -7.74 -13.90 10.26
CA SER A 86 -6.51 -14.41 10.87
C SER A 86 -5.31 -13.57 10.51
N GLY A 87 -4.24 -13.78 11.25
CA GLY A 87 -2.90 -13.33 10.91
C GLY A 87 -2.39 -12.18 11.75
N ALA A 88 -1.44 -11.47 11.17
CA ALA A 88 -0.62 -10.45 11.81
C ALA A 88 -1.36 -9.11 11.91
N CYS A 89 -2.39 -9.04 12.75
CA CYS A 89 -3.07 -7.79 13.09
C CYS A 89 -2.48 -7.26 14.40
N GLY A 90 -2.01 -6.00 14.41
CA GLY A 90 -1.36 -5.39 15.57
C GLY A 90 0.13 -5.71 15.72
N VAL A 91 0.74 -6.44 14.79
CA VAL A 91 2.17 -6.81 14.86
C VAL A 91 3.11 -5.78 14.24
N VAL A 92 2.61 -4.96 13.31
CA VAL A 92 3.44 -3.95 12.63
C VAL A 92 4.04 -2.96 13.62
N GLN A 93 3.32 -2.61 14.68
CA GLN A 93 3.82 -1.68 15.70
C GLN A 93 5.12 -2.19 16.35
N SER A 94 5.23 -3.48 16.66
CA SER A 94 6.45 -4.08 17.22
C SER A 94 7.59 -4.09 16.21
N GLU A 95 7.28 -4.28 14.94
CA GLU A 95 8.26 -4.32 13.85
C GLU A 95 8.84 -2.93 13.50
N LEU A 96 8.13 -1.83 13.80
CA LEU A 96 8.61 -0.48 13.53
C LEU A 96 9.94 -0.14 14.21
N THR A 97 10.25 -0.79 15.32
CA THR A 97 11.47 -0.58 16.10
C THR A 97 12.58 -1.59 15.79
N GLN A 98 12.29 -2.62 15.00
CA GLN A 98 13.28 -3.64 14.64
C GLN A 98 14.17 -3.14 13.50
N ALA A 99 15.46 -3.41 13.58
CA ALA A 99 16.40 -3.09 12.50
C ALA A 99 16.39 -4.13 11.36
N THR A 100 15.66 -5.23 11.53
CA THR A 100 15.59 -6.33 10.57
C THR A 100 14.32 -6.27 9.76
N PRO A 101 14.33 -6.81 8.52
CA PRO A 101 13.10 -6.99 7.76
C PRO A 101 12.24 -8.12 8.33
N SER A 102 10.93 -8.00 8.15
CA SER A 102 9.96 -9.06 8.52
C SER A 102 9.03 -9.42 7.38
N LEU A 103 8.40 -10.60 7.47
CA LEU A 103 7.35 -11.06 6.58
C LEU A 103 6.17 -11.52 7.44
N GLU A 104 5.06 -10.82 7.31
CA GLU A 104 3.84 -11.06 8.06
C GLU A 104 2.69 -11.38 7.11
N ASN A 105 1.75 -12.22 7.56
CA ASN A 105 0.61 -12.62 6.75
C ASN A 105 -0.70 -12.44 7.50
N ASN A 106 -1.74 -12.02 6.78
CA ASN A 106 -3.12 -12.02 7.25
C ASN A 106 -4.10 -12.47 6.15
N LEU A 107 -5.34 -12.71 6.53
CA LEU A 107 -6.39 -13.17 5.64
C LEU A 107 -7.59 -12.22 5.73
N LEU A 108 -7.96 -11.63 4.61
CA LEU A 108 -9.13 -10.76 4.45
C LEU A 108 -10.19 -11.48 3.61
N VAL A 109 -11.37 -11.69 4.17
CA VAL A 109 -12.48 -12.37 3.51
C VAL A 109 -13.60 -11.39 3.21
N PHE A 110 -13.94 -11.24 1.95
CA PHE A 110 -15.08 -10.44 1.51
C PHE A 110 -16.33 -11.25 1.49
N VAL A 111 -17.44 -10.66 1.93
CA VAL A 111 -18.76 -11.30 1.88
C VAL A 111 -19.22 -11.41 0.42
N ALA A 112 -19.87 -12.51 0.06
CA ALA A 112 -20.39 -12.69 -1.30
C ALA A 112 -21.40 -11.57 -1.64
N GLY A 113 -21.13 -10.87 -2.75
CA GLY A 113 -21.94 -9.73 -3.18
C GLY A 113 -21.53 -8.39 -2.54
N GLU A 114 -20.52 -8.37 -1.70
CA GLU A 114 -19.96 -7.13 -1.15
C GLU A 114 -19.35 -6.30 -2.28
N THR A 115 -19.69 -5.02 -2.31
CA THR A 115 -19.27 -4.10 -3.36
C THR A 115 -18.32 -3.06 -2.79
N TYR A 116 -17.34 -2.66 -3.60
CA TYR A 116 -16.44 -1.57 -3.26
C TYR A 116 -17.21 -0.25 -3.29
N ASP A 117 -17.62 0.21 -2.10
CA ASP A 117 -18.40 1.43 -1.91
C ASP A 117 -17.65 2.39 -0.99
N ARG A 118 -17.52 3.64 -1.44
CA ARG A 118 -16.91 4.72 -0.66
C ARG A 118 -17.54 4.86 0.74
N ALA A 119 -18.84 4.69 0.87
CA ALA A 119 -19.55 4.84 2.15
C ALA A 119 -19.17 3.77 3.20
N ALA A 120 -18.67 2.62 2.76
CA ALA A 120 -18.21 1.54 3.63
C ALA A 120 -16.76 1.73 4.12
N LEU A 121 -16.04 2.74 3.61
CA LEU A 121 -14.65 2.99 3.94
C LEU A 121 -14.52 3.90 5.17
N SER A 122 -13.40 3.75 5.89
CA SER A 122 -12.99 4.70 6.93
C SER A 122 -12.78 6.12 6.36
N PRO A 123 -12.76 7.17 7.18
CA PRO A 123 -12.49 8.52 6.69
C PRO A 123 -11.18 8.65 5.90
N GLY A 124 -10.14 7.91 6.29
CA GLY A 124 -8.87 7.87 5.55
C GLY A 124 -8.97 7.13 4.23
N GLY A 125 -9.69 6.00 4.20
CA GLY A 125 -9.99 5.26 2.97
C GLY A 125 -10.83 6.08 2.01
N GLN A 126 -11.84 6.81 2.48
CA GLN A 126 -12.62 7.74 1.67
C GLN A 126 -11.75 8.85 1.07
N ALA A 127 -10.81 9.39 1.85
CA ALA A 127 -9.90 10.42 1.36
C ALA A 127 -8.98 9.88 0.25
N LEU A 128 -8.48 8.64 0.37
CA LEU A 128 -7.70 7.98 -0.69
C LEU A 128 -8.57 7.66 -1.92
N PHE A 129 -9.81 7.23 -1.71
CA PHE A 129 -10.76 6.97 -2.79
C PHE A 129 -11.03 8.21 -3.65
N ASP A 130 -11.10 9.39 -3.02
CA ASP A 130 -11.43 10.66 -3.66
C ASP A 130 -10.24 11.34 -4.35
N VAL A 131 -8.99 10.91 -4.05
CA VAL A 131 -7.80 11.52 -4.63
C VAL A 131 -7.54 10.99 -6.03
N ALA A 132 -7.25 11.89 -6.97
CA ALA A 132 -6.77 11.49 -8.28
C ALA A 132 -5.42 10.76 -8.14
N ASN A 133 -5.37 9.53 -8.65
CA ASN A 133 -4.14 8.73 -8.68
C ASN A 133 -3.16 9.32 -9.70
N ALA A 134 -1.86 9.25 -9.45
CA ALA A 134 -0.79 9.73 -10.34
C ALA A 134 -0.68 8.96 -11.67
N GLY A 135 -1.60 8.04 -11.94
CA GLY A 135 -1.68 7.35 -13.24
C GLY A 135 -1.44 5.85 -13.16
N GLY A 136 -2.07 5.19 -12.21
CA GLY A 136 -2.05 3.73 -12.09
C GLY A 136 -3.45 3.13 -11.97
N SER A 137 -3.48 1.80 -12.03
CA SER A 137 -4.68 0.98 -11.90
C SER A 137 -4.87 0.44 -10.49
N SER A 138 -4.45 1.16 -9.47
CA SER A 138 -4.20 0.59 -8.15
C SER A 138 -4.99 1.23 -7.00
N VAL A 139 -5.90 2.17 -7.30
CA VAL A 139 -6.65 2.91 -6.25
C VAL A 139 -7.34 1.96 -5.28
N GLU A 140 -8.04 0.94 -5.79
CA GLU A 140 -8.76 -0.03 -4.96
C GLU A 140 -7.81 -0.80 -4.03
N SER A 141 -6.64 -1.20 -4.54
CA SER A 141 -5.64 -1.90 -3.73
C SER A 141 -4.97 -0.98 -2.71
N GLU A 142 -4.75 0.28 -3.04
CA GLU A 142 -4.20 1.27 -2.10
C GLU A 142 -5.18 1.59 -0.98
N VAL A 143 -6.46 1.80 -1.33
CA VAL A 143 -7.53 2.01 -0.34
C VAL A 143 -7.66 0.79 0.58
N MET A 144 -7.73 -0.43 0.02
CA MET A 144 -7.83 -1.65 0.84
C MET A 144 -6.58 -1.89 1.69
N SER A 145 -5.40 -1.55 1.18
CA SER A 145 -4.17 -1.57 1.97
C SER A 145 -4.26 -0.64 3.18
N PHE A 146 -4.75 0.58 2.97
CA PHE A 146 -4.95 1.52 4.05
C PHE A 146 -5.99 1.03 5.06
N GLU A 147 -7.15 0.51 4.60
CA GLU A 147 -8.20 -0.03 5.47
C GLU A 147 -7.65 -1.14 6.38
N VAL A 148 -6.91 -2.10 5.85
CA VAL A 148 -6.26 -3.15 6.65
C VAL A 148 -5.34 -2.55 7.71
N LEU A 149 -4.46 -1.61 7.34
CA LEU A 149 -3.56 -0.98 8.30
C LEU A 149 -4.29 -0.10 9.31
N HIS A 150 -5.38 0.55 8.91
CA HIS A 150 -6.20 1.36 9.81
C HIS A 150 -6.82 0.51 10.91
N PHE A 151 -7.45 -0.61 10.54
CA PHE A 151 -8.12 -1.47 11.49
C PHE A 151 -7.17 -2.34 12.31
N CYS A 152 -6.10 -2.85 11.71
CA CYS A 152 -5.13 -3.69 12.41
C CYS A 152 -4.13 -2.91 13.27
N GLU A 153 -3.66 -1.76 12.77
CA GLU A 153 -2.52 -1.06 13.34
C GLU A 153 -2.87 0.34 13.85
N GLY A 154 -4.14 0.74 13.72
CA GLY A 154 -4.59 2.09 14.07
C GLY A 154 -3.96 3.16 13.16
N ALA A 155 -3.63 2.82 11.92
CA ALA A 155 -3.00 3.74 10.99
C ALA A 155 -3.89 4.96 10.72
N LYS A 156 -3.27 6.14 10.67
CA LYS A 156 -3.91 7.39 10.26
C LYS A 156 -3.29 7.84 8.95
N LEU A 157 -4.11 8.16 7.97
CA LEU A 157 -3.64 8.71 6.70
C LEU A 157 -2.99 10.09 6.93
N LEU A 158 -1.77 10.27 6.48
CA LEU A 158 -1.11 11.57 6.44
C LEU A 158 -1.08 12.14 5.03
N LYS A 159 -0.73 11.33 4.02
CA LYS A 159 -0.61 11.75 2.62
C LYS A 159 -0.84 10.59 1.66
N SER A 160 -1.40 10.91 0.48
CA SER A 160 -1.37 10.04 -0.70
C SER A 160 -0.06 10.23 -1.49
N GLU A 161 0.19 9.39 -2.49
CA GLU A 161 1.42 9.38 -3.29
C GLU A 161 1.80 10.75 -3.86
N THR A 162 0.82 11.50 -4.39
CA THR A 162 1.04 12.81 -5.01
C THR A 162 1.33 13.95 -4.02
N GLN A 163 1.08 13.72 -2.74
CA GLN A 163 1.29 14.69 -1.66
C GLN A 163 2.63 14.50 -0.93
N ILE A 164 3.26 13.33 -1.10
CA ILE A 164 4.57 13.05 -0.51
C ILE A 164 5.66 13.80 -1.27
N ALA A 165 6.50 14.53 -0.55
CA ALA A 165 7.52 15.35 -1.16
C ALA A 165 8.86 14.59 -1.29
N TYR A 166 9.43 14.61 -2.49
CA TYR A 166 10.71 13.96 -2.83
C TYR A 166 11.72 14.95 -3.36
N GLN A 167 12.99 14.59 -3.23
CA GLN A 167 14.05 15.24 -4.00
C GLN A 167 13.79 15.00 -5.50
N PRO A 168 14.21 15.94 -6.37
CA PRO A 168 14.15 15.72 -7.82
C PRO A 168 14.80 14.37 -8.19
N PRO A 169 14.31 13.68 -9.24
CA PRO A 169 14.95 12.48 -9.73
C PRO A 169 16.42 12.76 -10.03
N ASP A 170 17.29 11.82 -9.70
CA ASP A 170 18.63 11.80 -10.24
C ASP A 170 18.60 11.50 -11.75
N ASP A 171 19.70 11.69 -12.45
CA ASP A 171 19.83 11.45 -13.91
C ASP A 171 19.53 9.98 -14.31
N ALA A 172 19.42 9.07 -13.37
CA ALA A 172 19.05 7.67 -13.59
C ALA A 172 17.54 7.48 -13.83
N GLY A 173 16.72 8.53 -13.75
CA GLY A 173 15.32 8.53 -14.21
C GLY A 173 14.34 7.68 -13.40
N ALA A 174 14.76 7.13 -12.28
CA ALA A 174 13.89 6.29 -11.45
C ALA A 174 13.05 7.15 -10.51
N ASN A 175 11.89 7.59 -10.99
CA ASN A 175 10.86 8.26 -10.20
C ASN A 175 10.09 7.24 -9.34
N THR A 176 10.79 6.52 -8.46
CA THR A 176 10.11 5.64 -7.51
C THR A 176 9.55 6.45 -6.35
N ILE A 177 8.26 6.34 -6.15
CA ILE A 177 7.50 6.98 -5.08
C ILE A 177 6.81 5.90 -4.23
N THR A 178 6.40 6.28 -3.04
CA THR A 178 5.64 5.46 -2.09
C THR A 178 4.17 5.82 -2.22
N ASP A 179 3.29 4.83 -2.17
CA ASP A 179 1.88 5.03 -2.49
C ASP A 179 1.14 5.80 -1.38
N ILE A 180 1.46 5.54 -0.10
CA ILE A 180 0.77 6.15 1.04
C ILE A 180 1.78 6.48 2.14
N LEU A 181 1.59 7.62 2.81
CA LEU A 181 2.24 7.97 4.07
C LEU A 181 1.22 7.91 5.20
N VAL A 182 1.49 7.11 6.22
CA VAL A 182 0.61 6.93 7.39
C VAL A 182 1.35 7.23 8.69
N GLU A 183 0.57 7.45 9.76
CA GLU A 183 1.04 7.42 11.14
C GLU A 183 0.59 6.12 11.80
N ILE A 184 1.52 5.34 12.36
CA ILE A 184 1.25 4.16 13.20
C ILE A 184 2.02 4.34 14.50
N ALA A 185 1.35 4.22 15.64
CA ALA A 185 1.94 4.38 16.97
C ALA A 185 2.77 5.69 17.12
N GLY A 186 2.31 6.79 16.52
CA GLY A 186 2.98 8.09 16.53
C GLY A 186 4.19 8.24 15.61
N SER A 187 4.51 7.21 14.82
CA SER A 187 5.61 7.23 13.86
C SER A 187 5.11 7.32 12.43
N LYS A 188 5.82 8.08 11.59
CA LYS A 188 5.56 8.10 10.14
C LYS A 188 6.06 6.81 9.50
N VAL A 189 5.24 6.20 8.68
CA VAL A 189 5.52 4.94 7.97
C VAL A 189 5.14 5.13 6.51
N GLY A 190 6.07 4.83 5.61
CA GLY A 190 5.79 4.77 4.17
C GLY A 190 5.18 3.42 3.82
N VAL A 191 4.17 3.39 2.96
CA VAL A 191 3.52 2.16 2.52
C VAL A 191 3.53 2.10 1.01
N SER A 192 4.18 1.07 0.46
CA SER A 192 4.07 0.74 -0.95
C SER A 192 3.16 -0.46 -1.13
N VAL A 193 2.26 -0.37 -2.09
CA VAL A 193 1.23 -1.38 -2.33
C VAL A 193 1.50 -2.12 -3.62
N THR A 194 1.20 -3.41 -3.63
CA THR A 194 1.27 -4.21 -4.85
C THR A 194 0.31 -5.40 -4.77
N ARG A 195 0.12 -6.07 -5.91
CA ARG A 195 -0.77 -7.21 -6.04
C ARG A 195 0.02 -8.42 -6.53
N ALA A 196 -0.05 -9.53 -5.80
CA ALA A 196 0.40 -10.83 -6.25
C ALA A 196 -0.75 -11.51 -6.99
N TYR A 197 -0.84 -11.25 -8.29
CA TYR A 197 -1.96 -11.63 -9.14
C TYR A 197 -1.54 -11.84 -10.58
N HIS A 198 -2.08 -12.87 -11.21
CA HIS A 198 -2.13 -13.05 -12.66
C HIS A 198 -3.59 -13.24 -13.10
N PRO A 199 -3.94 -12.87 -14.34
CA PRO A 199 -5.25 -13.15 -14.88
C PRO A 199 -5.61 -14.63 -14.78
N PRO A 200 -6.91 -14.98 -14.67
CA PRO A 200 -7.35 -16.38 -14.59
C PRO A 200 -6.74 -17.25 -15.68
N GLY A 201 -6.29 -18.45 -15.31
CA GLY A 201 -5.66 -19.39 -16.21
C GLY A 201 -4.14 -19.22 -16.41
N ILE A 202 -3.54 -18.19 -15.84
CA ILE A 202 -2.09 -17.99 -15.81
C ILE A 202 -1.58 -18.29 -14.41
N ALA A 203 -0.74 -19.31 -14.28
CA ALA A 203 -0.17 -19.67 -12.98
C ALA A 203 0.79 -18.58 -12.48
N TYR A 204 0.69 -18.23 -11.21
CA TYR A 204 1.64 -17.38 -10.52
C TYR A 204 2.76 -18.25 -9.93
N THR A 205 3.99 -17.99 -10.32
CA THR A 205 5.14 -18.83 -9.97
C THR A 205 6.05 -18.18 -8.93
N ASP A 206 6.96 -18.97 -8.35
CA ASP A 206 8.01 -18.45 -7.46
C ASP A 206 8.89 -17.42 -8.20
N ALA A 207 9.12 -17.58 -9.49
CA ALA A 207 9.86 -16.60 -10.29
C ALA A 207 9.12 -15.27 -10.41
N ASP A 208 7.79 -15.30 -10.56
CA ASP A 208 6.95 -14.10 -10.57
C ASP A 208 6.94 -13.41 -9.22
N ALA A 209 6.78 -14.19 -8.14
CA ALA A 209 6.85 -13.68 -6.77
C ALA A 209 8.19 -13.01 -6.49
N LYS A 210 9.29 -13.68 -6.81
CA LYS A 210 10.64 -13.13 -6.61
C LYS A 210 10.85 -11.83 -7.38
N LYS A 211 10.52 -11.82 -8.67
CA LYS A 211 10.62 -10.64 -9.53
C LYS A 211 9.79 -9.48 -9.02
N LEU A 212 8.55 -9.75 -8.56
CA LEU A 212 7.67 -8.72 -8.01
C LEU A 212 8.26 -8.11 -6.74
N ILE A 213 8.61 -8.95 -5.76
CA ILE A 213 9.09 -8.50 -4.45
C ILE A 213 10.44 -7.76 -4.58
N GLU A 214 11.41 -8.31 -5.32
CA GLU A 214 12.71 -7.64 -5.53
C GLU A 214 12.54 -6.28 -6.20
N LYS A 215 11.71 -6.18 -7.26
CA LYS A 215 11.43 -4.91 -7.93
C LYS A 215 10.85 -3.87 -6.98
N LYS A 216 9.87 -4.26 -6.17
CA LYS A 216 9.19 -3.35 -5.23
C LYS A 216 10.11 -2.93 -4.09
N LEU A 217 10.88 -3.84 -3.50
CA LEU A 217 11.85 -3.53 -2.45
C LEU A 217 12.95 -2.57 -2.93
N VAL A 218 13.48 -2.76 -4.14
CA VAL A 218 14.43 -1.80 -4.73
C VAL A 218 13.80 -0.41 -4.89
N GLY A 219 12.53 -0.35 -5.31
CA GLY A 219 11.78 0.91 -5.38
C GLY A 219 11.61 1.58 -4.01
N ILE A 220 11.26 0.79 -3.00
CA ILE A 220 11.11 1.23 -1.60
C ILE A 220 12.40 1.83 -1.05
N ASN A 221 13.53 1.17 -1.25
CA ASN A 221 14.82 1.68 -0.79
C ASN A 221 15.13 3.04 -1.43
N ARG A 222 14.92 3.16 -2.74
CA ARG A 222 15.12 4.43 -3.46
C ARG A 222 14.18 5.54 -3.01
N SER A 223 12.90 5.25 -2.79
CA SER A 223 11.94 6.24 -2.30
C SER A 223 12.31 6.70 -0.89
N SER A 224 12.78 5.77 -0.03
CA SER A 224 13.26 6.08 1.32
C SER A 224 14.49 6.99 1.33
N GLU A 225 15.39 6.85 0.36
CA GLU A 225 16.56 7.72 0.23
C GLU A 225 16.18 9.15 -0.19
N ARG A 226 15.18 9.27 -1.07
CA ARG A 226 14.81 10.52 -1.75
C ARG A 226 13.72 11.34 -1.06
N VAL A 227 12.93 10.74 -0.17
CA VAL A 227 11.86 11.47 0.54
C VAL A 227 12.44 12.63 1.33
N LEU A 228 11.80 13.81 1.25
CA LEU A 228 12.25 15.01 1.94
C LEU A 228 12.03 14.91 3.48
N PRO A 229 12.80 15.66 4.28
CA PRO A 229 12.80 15.55 5.74
C PRO A 229 11.42 15.71 6.39
N GLN A 230 10.55 16.57 5.83
CA GLN A 230 9.20 16.77 6.37
C GLN A 230 8.29 15.54 6.24
N ASP A 231 8.57 14.65 5.28
CA ASP A 231 7.80 13.44 5.02
C ASP A 231 8.58 12.16 5.37
N LYS A 232 9.79 12.29 5.91
CA LYS A 232 10.65 11.17 6.24
C LYS A 232 9.96 10.22 7.22
N TRP A 233 9.93 8.96 6.86
CA TRP A 233 9.43 7.86 7.66
C TRP A 233 10.56 7.12 8.39
N VAL A 234 10.20 6.42 9.45
CA VAL A 234 11.15 5.61 10.24
C VAL A 234 11.38 4.25 9.59
N LYS A 235 10.35 3.72 8.88
CA LYS A 235 10.37 2.41 8.25
C LYS A 235 9.37 2.36 7.10
N GLN A 236 9.50 1.40 6.19
CA GLN A 236 8.51 1.16 5.15
C GLN A 236 7.82 -0.20 5.29
N ILE A 237 6.57 -0.23 4.83
CA ILE A 237 5.79 -1.44 4.61
C ILE A 237 5.69 -1.67 3.11
N LEU A 238 6.01 -2.87 2.64
CA LEU A 238 5.53 -3.38 1.37
C LEU A 238 4.27 -4.21 1.62
N HIS A 239 3.10 -3.64 1.33
CA HIS A 239 1.85 -4.36 1.46
C HIS A 239 1.51 -5.08 0.16
N VAL A 240 1.44 -6.40 0.21
CA VAL A 240 1.14 -7.26 -0.94
C VAL A 240 -0.25 -7.86 -0.78
N LEU A 241 -1.17 -7.45 -1.61
CA LEU A 241 -2.49 -8.10 -1.70
C LEU A 241 -2.37 -9.32 -2.59
N SER A 242 -2.67 -10.49 -2.04
CA SER A 242 -2.52 -11.79 -2.71
C SER A 242 -3.89 -12.42 -2.96
N VAL A 243 -4.15 -12.82 -4.21
CA VAL A 243 -5.49 -13.29 -4.62
C VAL A 243 -5.85 -14.67 -4.05
N ASP A 244 -4.85 -15.47 -3.69
CA ASP A 244 -5.06 -16.81 -3.16
C ASP A 244 -3.87 -17.31 -2.31
N GLN A 245 -4.05 -18.47 -1.70
CA GLN A 245 -3.05 -19.11 -0.87
C GLN A 245 -1.79 -19.50 -1.66
N ALA A 246 -1.93 -19.94 -2.92
CA ALA A 246 -0.79 -20.39 -3.72
C ALA A 246 0.18 -19.23 -4.01
N ASN A 247 -0.37 -18.04 -4.31
CA ASN A 247 0.40 -16.82 -4.52
C ASN A 247 1.07 -16.35 -3.20
N THR A 248 0.34 -16.40 -2.08
CA THR A 248 0.87 -16.11 -0.75
C THR A 248 2.05 -17.04 -0.40
N ASP A 249 1.88 -18.34 -0.62
CA ASP A 249 2.92 -19.33 -0.37
C ASP A 249 4.16 -19.12 -1.26
N ALA A 250 3.97 -18.71 -2.51
CA ALA A 250 5.08 -18.39 -3.41
C ALA A 250 5.93 -17.23 -2.85
N ILE A 251 5.29 -16.18 -2.31
CA ILE A 251 5.99 -15.08 -1.65
C ILE A 251 6.78 -15.60 -0.43
N GLY A 252 6.15 -16.42 0.41
CA GLY A 252 6.79 -17.02 1.58
C GLY A 252 8.04 -17.86 1.22
N ARG A 253 7.96 -18.66 0.14
CA ARG A 253 9.09 -19.47 -0.32
C ARG A 253 10.25 -18.65 -0.85
N VAL A 254 9.98 -17.54 -1.54
CA VAL A 254 11.04 -16.74 -2.15
C VAL A 254 11.65 -15.72 -1.19
N TRP A 255 10.91 -15.29 -0.17
CA TRP A 255 11.37 -14.30 0.79
C TRP A 255 12.78 -14.54 1.37
N PRO A 256 13.11 -15.75 1.89
CA PRO A 256 14.44 -16.02 2.43
C PRO A 256 15.54 -16.01 1.38
N THR A 257 15.19 -16.09 0.06
CA THR A 257 16.15 -16.12 -1.05
C THR A 257 16.49 -14.73 -1.60
N ILE A 258 15.78 -13.69 -1.14
CA ILE A 258 16.02 -12.30 -1.57
C ILE A 258 17.24 -11.77 -0.81
N ASP A 259 18.10 -11.05 -1.54
CA ASP A 259 19.31 -10.46 -0.97
C ASP A 259 18.97 -9.60 0.26
N PRO A 260 19.64 -9.82 1.41
CA PRO A 260 19.45 -9.00 2.60
C PRO A 260 19.57 -7.49 2.35
N ALA A 261 20.47 -7.07 1.46
CA ALA A 261 20.64 -5.67 1.11
C ALA A 261 19.38 -5.09 0.38
N ILE A 262 18.66 -5.93 -0.37
CA ILE A 262 17.41 -5.54 -1.02
C ILE A 262 16.27 -5.52 0.00
N ARG A 263 16.20 -6.50 0.91
CA ARG A 263 15.19 -6.53 1.98
C ARG A 263 15.33 -5.34 2.92
N ALA A 264 16.55 -4.89 3.15
CA ALA A 264 16.90 -3.82 4.08
C ALA A 264 16.23 -4.03 5.46
N ASP A 265 15.39 -3.08 5.89
CA ASP A 265 14.57 -3.17 7.11
C ASP A 265 13.06 -3.17 6.82
N THR A 266 12.65 -3.42 5.57
CA THR A 266 11.25 -3.34 5.14
C THR A 266 10.41 -4.42 5.82
N ILE A 267 9.22 -4.04 6.29
CA ILE A 267 8.15 -4.95 6.69
C ILE A 267 7.39 -5.35 5.43
N VAL A 268 7.35 -6.64 5.10
CA VAL A 268 6.48 -7.17 4.05
C VAL A 268 5.23 -7.74 4.71
N LEU A 269 4.09 -7.10 4.47
CA LEU A 269 2.78 -7.56 4.91
C LEU A 269 2.06 -8.17 3.73
N VAL A 270 1.73 -9.45 3.79
CA VAL A 270 0.97 -10.15 2.76
C VAL A 270 -0.45 -10.37 3.25
N THR A 271 -1.41 -9.67 2.64
CA THR A 271 -2.83 -9.90 2.88
C THR A 271 -3.39 -10.79 1.78
N GLN A 272 -3.64 -12.06 2.12
CA GLN A 272 -4.41 -12.93 1.24
C GLN A 272 -5.86 -12.48 1.25
N THR A 273 -6.49 -12.38 0.07
CA THR A 273 -7.93 -12.11 -0.03
C THR A 273 -8.70 -13.37 -0.41
N GLN A 274 -9.93 -13.47 0.09
CA GLN A 274 -10.95 -14.41 -0.41
C GLN A 274 -12.15 -13.59 -0.88
N GLY A 275 -12.45 -13.65 -2.17
CA GLY A 275 -13.37 -12.69 -2.80
C GLY A 275 -12.71 -11.34 -3.06
N GLY A 276 -13.52 -10.29 -3.24
CA GLY A 276 -13.02 -8.93 -3.46
C GLY A 276 -12.26 -8.77 -4.77
N GLY A 277 -12.74 -9.35 -5.86
CA GLY A 277 -12.08 -9.29 -7.18
C GLY A 277 -11.74 -7.87 -7.64
N PHE A 278 -12.49 -6.85 -7.17
CA PHE A 278 -12.23 -5.44 -7.45
C PHE A 278 -10.82 -4.96 -7.03
N VAL A 279 -10.21 -5.61 -6.05
CA VAL A 279 -8.84 -5.30 -5.60
C VAL A 279 -7.83 -5.52 -6.73
N TYR A 280 -8.10 -6.46 -7.64
CA TYR A 280 -7.17 -6.91 -8.68
C TYR A 280 -7.50 -6.39 -10.07
N CYS A 281 -8.72 -5.96 -10.26
CA CYS A 281 -9.22 -5.53 -11.55
C CYS A 281 -9.44 -4.02 -11.58
N HIS A 282 -9.22 -3.41 -12.76
CA HIS A 282 -9.76 -2.08 -12.99
C HIS A 282 -11.27 -2.17 -13.17
N PRO A 283 -12.06 -1.37 -12.47
CA PRO A 283 -13.42 -1.14 -12.86
C PRO A 283 -13.43 -0.30 -14.16
N THR A 284 -13.23 -0.92 -15.30
CA THR A 284 -13.62 -0.29 -16.56
C THR A 284 -15.13 -0.47 -16.68
N PRO A 285 -15.93 0.60 -16.71
CA PRO A 285 -17.37 0.45 -16.95
C PRO A 285 -17.64 -0.10 -18.38
N PRO A 286 -18.60 -1.02 -18.54
CA PRO A 286 -19.35 -1.66 -17.47
C PRO A 286 -18.47 -2.65 -16.71
N LEU A 287 -18.60 -2.68 -15.38
CA LEU A 287 -17.93 -3.63 -14.49
C LEU A 287 -18.00 -5.03 -15.11
N GLY A 288 -16.92 -5.42 -15.80
CA GLY A 288 -16.90 -6.66 -16.55
C GLY A 288 -16.91 -7.84 -15.59
N SER A 289 -17.57 -8.91 -16.03
CA SER A 289 -17.58 -10.23 -15.41
C SER A 289 -16.18 -10.84 -15.19
N GLU A 290 -15.13 -10.17 -15.62
CA GLU A 290 -13.73 -10.60 -15.52
C GLU A 290 -13.11 -10.42 -14.14
N CYS A 291 -13.82 -9.70 -13.25
CA CYS A 291 -13.38 -9.41 -11.87
C CYS A 291 -14.13 -10.22 -10.80
N GLN A 292 -14.87 -11.25 -11.18
CA GLN A 292 -15.60 -12.13 -10.24
C GLN A 292 -14.80 -13.38 -9.92
#